data_d7a93953b0345435be52e5e52d0068ce
#
_entry.id   d7a93953b0345435be52e5e52d0068ce
#
_cell.length_a   1.000
_cell.length_b   1.000
_cell.length_c   1.000
_cell.angle_alpha   90.00
_cell.angle_beta   90.00
_cell.angle_gamma   90.00
#
_symmetry.space_group_name_H-M   'P 1'
#
loop_
_entity.id
_entity.type
_entity.pdbx_description
1 polymer ?
#
loop_
_entity_poly.entity_id
_entity_poly.type
_entity_poly.pdbx_seq_one_letter_code
_entity_poly.pdbx_strand_id
1 'polypeptide(L)'
;MRKARRAAAKRGRRLRIMFGDEARFGRMNRPRPCWAPRRIRPQVASQLIREYIYLYGAVSPKDGTCVYLIMPTSNTACFQSFLNVLSRMFARQDILLVLDGAPIIAAATSLSLARHIAVPAALRAGTQSE
;
A
#
# COMPACT_ATOMS: atom_id res chain seq x y z
N MET A 1 -16.26 1.03 10.45
CA MET A 1 -15.54 1.50 11.65
C MET A 1 -16.15 1.04 12.97
N ARG A 2 -17.45 1.23 13.26
CA ARG A 2 -18.08 0.83 14.54
C ARG A 2 -17.92 -0.67 14.86
N LYS A 3 -18.09 -1.57 13.88
CA LYS A 3 -17.93 -3.03 14.06
C LYS A 3 -16.49 -3.41 14.46
N ALA A 4 -15.48 -2.84 13.82
CA ALA A 4 -14.07 -3.11 14.11
C ALA A 4 -13.69 -2.63 15.53
N ARG A 5 -14.15 -1.45 15.96
CA ARG A 5 -13.94 -0.96 17.34
C ARG A 5 -14.57 -1.86 18.38
N ARG A 6 -15.81 -2.31 18.16
CA ARG A 6 -16.49 -3.24 19.08
C ARG A 6 -15.77 -4.60 19.16
N ALA A 7 -15.29 -5.12 18.03
CA ALA A 7 -14.55 -6.37 17.99
C ALA A 7 -13.19 -6.28 18.72
N ALA A 8 -12.47 -5.19 18.56
CA ALA A 8 -11.21 -4.94 19.27
C ALA A 8 -11.46 -4.79 20.79
N ALA A 9 -12.48 -4.01 21.19
CA ALA A 9 -12.84 -3.82 22.59
C ALA A 9 -13.22 -5.14 23.27
N LYS A 10 -13.97 -6.03 22.60
CA LYS A 10 -14.32 -7.37 23.13
C LYS A 10 -13.07 -8.23 23.39
N ARG A 11 -11.98 -7.99 22.67
CA ARG A 11 -10.69 -8.68 22.84
C ARG A 11 -9.73 -7.95 23.78
N GLY A 12 -10.15 -6.86 24.41
CA GLY A 12 -9.29 -6.02 25.25
C GLY A 12 -8.13 -5.36 24.51
N ARG A 13 -8.26 -5.18 23.17
CA ARG A 13 -7.19 -4.66 22.29
C ARG A 13 -7.53 -3.25 21.80
N ARG A 14 -6.51 -2.45 21.60
CA ARG A 14 -6.68 -1.13 20.96
C ARG A 14 -6.79 -1.30 19.45
N LEU A 15 -7.71 -0.57 18.81
CA LEU A 15 -7.82 -0.51 17.37
C LEU A 15 -6.90 0.59 16.84
N ARG A 16 -5.99 0.22 15.93
CA ARG A 16 -5.17 1.13 15.12
C ARG A 16 -5.76 1.20 13.72
N ILE A 17 -5.98 2.39 13.22
CA ILE A 17 -6.41 2.63 11.84
C ILE A 17 -5.17 3.04 11.06
N MET A 18 -4.91 2.37 9.94
CA MET A 18 -3.82 2.68 9.03
C MET A 18 -4.33 2.77 7.60
N PHE A 19 -3.75 3.65 6.83
CA PHE A 19 -4.01 3.80 5.40
C PHE A 19 -2.79 3.27 4.67
N GLY A 20 -3.00 2.34 3.76
CA GLY A 20 -1.93 1.72 3.00
C GLY A 20 -2.08 1.99 1.51
N ASP A 21 -0.95 2.02 0.84
CA ASP A 21 -0.84 2.20 -0.61
C ASP A 21 0.37 1.45 -1.14
N GLU A 22 0.39 1.23 -2.46
CA GLU A 22 1.50 0.63 -3.19
C GLU A 22 2.06 1.61 -4.20
N ALA A 23 3.37 1.82 -4.18
CA ALA A 23 4.08 2.61 -5.17
C ALA A 23 5.06 1.74 -5.97
N ARG A 24 5.09 1.93 -7.29
CA ARG A 24 6.04 1.28 -8.19
C ARG A 24 7.10 2.28 -8.65
N PHE A 25 8.35 1.93 -8.47
CA PHE A 25 9.49 2.70 -8.94
C PHE A 25 10.23 1.91 -10.02
N GLY A 26 10.47 2.54 -11.15
CA GLY A 26 11.14 1.91 -12.28
C GLY A 26 12.36 2.69 -12.76
N ARG A 27 13.24 2.03 -13.48
CA ARG A 27 14.41 2.66 -14.10
C ARG A 27 14.08 3.40 -15.39
N MET A 28 12.92 3.13 -16.00
CA MET A 28 12.47 3.88 -17.18
C MET A 28 12.14 5.32 -16.80
N ASN A 29 12.89 6.25 -17.36
CA ASN A 29 12.56 7.66 -17.25
C ASN A 29 11.50 8.04 -18.31
N ARG A 30 10.60 8.93 -17.92
CA ARG A 30 9.68 9.60 -18.85
C ARG A 30 10.12 11.05 -18.96
N PRO A 31 10.70 11.46 -20.12
CA PRO A 31 11.05 12.85 -20.34
C PRO A 31 9.83 13.74 -20.11
N ARG A 32 9.99 14.82 -19.37
CA ARG A 32 8.95 15.81 -19.15
C ARG A 32 9.28 17.07 -19.93
N PRO A 33 8.27 17.84 -20.39
CA PRO A 33 8.50 19.18 -20.95
C PRO A 33 9.29 20.04 -19.95
N CYS A 34 10.29 20.74 -20.44
CA CYS A 34 11.07 21.70 -19.65
C CYS A 34 11.23 23.01 -20.44
N TRP A 35 11.49 24.08 -19.72
CA TRP A 35 11.86 25.35 -20.35
C TRP A 35 13.27 25.25 -20.92
N ALA A 36 13.42 25.67 -22.18
CA ALA A 36 14.70 25.71 -22.87
C ALA A 36 14.77 26.99 -23.73
N PRO A 37 15.95 27.51 -24.02
CA PRO A 37 16.11 28.61 -24.97
C PRO A 37 15.50 28.27 -26.32
N ARG A 38 14.98 29.27 -27.00
CA ARG A 38 14.36 29.12 -28.32
C ARG A 38 15.36 28.40 -29.28
N ARG A 39 14.86 27.38 -29.99
CA ARG A 39 15.60 26.54 -30.94
C ARG A 39 16.54 25.50 -30.30
N ILE A 40 16.63 25.41 -28.98
CA ILE A 40 17.38 24.34 -28.32
C ILE A 40 16.40 23.26 -27.88
N ARG A 41 16.64 22.02 -28.33
CA ARG A 41 15.95 20.83 -27.82
C ARG A 41 16.88 20.15 -26.81
N PRO A 42 16.54 20.16 -25.52
CA PRO A 42 17.30 19.41 -24.54
C PRO A 42 17.29 17.92 -24.86
N GLN A 43 18.46 17.30 -24.88
CA GLN A 43 18.59 15.86 -25.05
C GLN A 43 18.71 15.22 -23.69
N VAL A 44 17.90 14.20 -23.43
CA VAL A 44 17.91 13.42 -22.19
C VAL A 44 18.21 11.98 -22.57
N ALA A 45 19.17 11.35 -21.86
CA ALA A 45 19.46 9.94 -22.03
C ALA A 45 18.20 9.11 -21.72
N SER A 46 17.79 8.27 -22.66
CA SER A 46 16.64 7.39 -22.49
C SER A 46 17.09 6.10 -21.82
N GLN A 47 16.45 5.77 -20.69
CA GLN A 47 16.65 4.52 -19.99
C GLN A 47 15.51 3.56 -20.37
N LEU A 48 15.85 2.50 -21.13
CA LEU A 48 14.86 1.53 -21.62
C LEU A 48 14.75 0.26 -20.76
N ILE A 49 15.51 0.18 -19.68
CA ILE A 49 15.52 -1.00 -18.80
C ILE A 49 14.22 -1.05 -17.99
N ARG A 50 13.46 -2.12 -18.21
CA ARG A 50 12.17 -2.36 -17.52
C ARG A 50 12.37 -3.11 -16.20
N GLU A 51 13.09 -2.52 -15.28
CA GLU A 51 13.25 -3.02 -13.92
C GLU A 51 12.43 -2.17 -12.97
N TYR A 52 11.74 -2.81 -12.07
CA TYR A 52 10.86 -2.15 -11.11
C TYR A 52 11.09 -2.70 -9.71
N ILE A 53 10.94 -1.83 -8.72
CA ILE A 53 10.78 -2.19 -7.32
C ILE A 53 9.43 -1.66 -6.83
N TYR A 54 8.89 -2.29 -5.82
CA TYR A 54 7.57 -1.99 -5.27
C TYR A 54 7.70 -1.62 -3.81
N LEU A 55 7.09 -0.52 -3.42
CA LEU A 55 7.02 -0.05 -2.04
C LEU A 55 5.60 -0.25 -1.55
N TYR A 56 5.42 -1.13 -0.57
CA TYR A 56 4.19 -1.20 0.22
C TYR A 56 4.34 -0.29 1.42
N GLY A 57 3.38 0.58 1.64
CA GLY A 57 3.38 1.54 2.74
C GLY A 57 2.08 1.53 3.52
N ALA A 58 2.15 1.77 4.81
CA ALA A 58 0.99 2.05 5.64
C ALA A 58 1.30 3.14 6.65
N VAL A 59 0.40 4.10 6.79
CA VAL A 59 0.53 5.24 7.72
C VAL A 59 -0.63 5.28 8.69
N SER A 60 -0.35 5.55 9.95
CA SER A 60 -1.34 5.81 10.99
C SER A 60 -1.52 7.33 11.16
N PRO A 61 -2.67 7.91 10.79
CA PRO A 61 -2.88 9.37 10.90
C PRO A 61 -2.88 9.87 12.34
N LYS A 62 -3.10 8.98 13.31
CA LYS A 62 -3.21 9.35 14.71
C LYS A 62 -1.89 9.81 15.31
N ASP A 63 -0.80 9.17 14.93
CA ASP A 63 0.52 9.35 15.55
C ASP A 63 1.65 9.49 14.51
N GLY A 64 1.31 9.55 13.23
CA GLY A 64 2.27 9.66 12.14
C GLY A 64 3.13 8.40 11.93
N THR A 65 2.88 7.30 12.64
CA THR A 65 3.63 6.06 12.46
C THR A 65 3.50 5.57 11.02
N CYS A 66 4.63 5.40 10.35
CA CYS A 66 4.72 4.89 9.00
C CYS A 66 5.51 3.58 8.98
N VAL A 67 4.98 2.59 8.28
CA VAL A 67 5.65 1.30 8.04
C VAL A 67 5.71 1.08 6.55
N TYR A 68 6.87 0.70 6.04
CA TYR A 68 7.04 0.43 4.61
C TYR A 68 7.91 -0.80 4.40
N LEU A 69 7.72 -1.45 3.26
CA LEU A 69 8.48 -2.61 2.83
C LEU A 69 8.75 -2.50 1.33
N ILE A 70 10.04 -2.61 0.95
CA ILE A 70 10.46 -2.62 -0.45
C ILE A 70 10.56 -4.05 -0.92
N MET A 71 9.94 -4.37 -2.05
CA MET A 71 9.87 -5.71 -2.61
C MET A 71 10.25 -5.71 -4.10
N PRO A 72 10.85 -6.78 -4.61
CA PRO A 72 11.25 -6.86 -6.02
C PRO A 72 10.05 -7.04 -6.96
N THR A 73 8.94 -7.54 -6.47
CA THR A 73 7.72 -7.80 -7.25
C THR A 73 6.48 -7.39 -6.49
N SER A 74 5.39 -7.12 -7.21
CA SER A 74 4.08 -6.91 -6.64
C SER A 74 3.22 -8.16 -6.88
N ASN A 75 3.02 -8.95 -5.82
CA ASN A 75 2.18 -10.12 -5.83
C ASN A 75 1.59 -10.38 -4.44
N THR A 76 0.67 -11.35 -4.37
CA THR A 76 -0.01 -11.72 -3.11
C THR A 76 0.95 -12.14 -2.01
N ALA A 77 2.05 -12.85 -2.33
CA ALA A 77 3.04 -13.30 -1.35
C ALA A 77 3.82 -12.12 -0.76
N CYS A 78 4.21 -11.14 -1.58
CA CYS A 78 4.86 -9.91 -1.13
C CYS A 78 3.92 -9.09 -0.25
N PHE A 79 2.67 -8.95 -0.63
CA PHE A 79 1.67 -8.25 0.18
C PHE A 79 1.41 -8.98 1.51
N GLN A 80 1.35 -10.33 1.50
CA GLN A 80 1.25 -11.11 2.73
C GLN A 80 2.47 -10.91 3.66
N SER A 81 3.66 -10.80 3.09
CA SER A 81 4.87 -10.49 3.87
C SER A 81 4.78 -9.12 4.52
N PHE A 82 4.24 -8.11 3.82
CA PHE A 82 3.97 -6.79 4.39
C PHE A 82 2.95 -6.84 5.54
N LEU A 83 1.86 -7.59 5.38
CA LEU A 83 0.87 -7.80 6.46
C LEU A 83 1.50 -8.50 7.68
N ASN A 84 2.39 -9.45 7.46
CA ASN A 84 3.11 -10.12 8.54
C ASN A 84 4.02 -9.16 9.31
N VAL A 85 4.70 -8.24 8.63
CA VAL A 85 5.50 -7.17 9.26
C VAL A 85 4.59 -6.29 10.13
N LEU A 86 3.48 -5.80 9.59
CA LEU A 86 2.51 -5.01 10.35
C LEU A 86 1.99 -5.75 11.59
N SER A 87 1.64 -7.01 11.42
CA SER A 87 1.14 -7.85 12.51
C SER A 87 2.15 -8.03 13.65
N ARG A 88 3.43 -8.19 13.32
CA ARG A 88 4.51 -8.32 14.31
C ARG A 88 4.79 -6.99 15.02
N MET A 89 4.85 -5.89 14.27
CA MET A 89 5.11 -4.56 14.84
C MET A 89 4.00 -4.12 15.81
N PHE A 90 2.76 -4.46 15.52
CA PHE A 90 1.61 -4.07 16.33
C PHE A 90 0.93 -5.28 16.99
N ALA A 91 1.69 -6.23 17.49
CA ALA A 91 1.20 -7.49 18.04
C ALA A 91 0.14 -7.35 19.15
N ARG A 92 0.13 -6.23 19.88
CA ARG A 92 -0.84 -5.92 20.95
C ARG A 92 -2.03 -5.08 20.50
N GLN A 93 -2.11 -4.75 19.22
CA GLN A 93 -3.19 -3.90 18.66
C GLN A 93 -3.90 -4.65 17.53
N ASP A 94 -5.17 -4.33 17.32
CA ASP A 94 -5.88 -4.73 16.14
C ASP A 94 -5.72 -3.63 15.08
N ILE A 95 -5.41 -4.00 13.84
CA ILE A 95 -5.20 -3.07 12.74
C ILE A 95 -6.41 -3.08 11.82
N LEU A 96 -6.95 -1.92 11.54
CA LEU A 96 -7.87 -1.68 10.43
C LEU A 96 -7.07 -1.02 9.31
N LEU A 97 -6.66 -1.81 8.32
CA LEU A 97 -5.90 -1.33 7.17
C LEU A 97 -6.88 -0.95 6.06
N VAL A 98 -6.88 0.32 5.71
CA VAL A 98 -7.68 0.89 4.61
C VAL A 98 -6.78 0.96 3.38
N LEU A 99 -7.20 0.32 2.30
CA LEU A 99 -6.44 0.23 1.04
C LEU A 99 -7.34 0.68 -0.12
N ASP A 100 -6.75 1.17 -1.19
CA ASP A 100 -7.46 1.30 -2.45
C ASP A 100 -7.76 -0.10 -3.03
N GLY A 101 -8.73 -0.20 -3.93
CA GLY A 101 -9.28 -1.48 -4.40
C GLY A 101 -8.40 -2.31 -5.33
N ALA A 102 -7.07 -2.31 -5.23
CA ALA A 102 -6.19 -3.05 -6.12
C ALA A 102 -6.46 -4.58 -6.10
N PRO A 103 -6.42 -5.26 -7.26
CA PRO A 103 -6.77 -6.70 -7.38
C PRO A 103 -5.94 -7.63 -6.49
N ILE A 104 -4.67 -7.31 -6.26
CA ILE A 104 -3.74 -8.09 -5.41
C ILE A 104 -4.23 -8.12 -3.96
N ILE A 105 -4.83 -7.03 -3.50
CA ILE A 105 -5.40 -6.88 -2.17
C ILE A 105 -6.64 -7.78 -2.00
N ALA A 106 -7.46 -7.91 -3.05
CA ALA A 106 -8.63 -8.77 -3.03
C ALA A 106 -8.26 -10.25 -2.90
N ALA A 107 -7.20 -10.71 -3.56
CA ALA A 107 -6.70 -12.07 -3.48
C ALA A 107 -6.06 -12.37 -2.09
N ALA A 108 -5.32 -11.44 -1.52
CA ALA A 108 -4.70 -11.59 -0.21
C ALA A 108 -5.72 -11.62 0.94
N THR A 109 -6.88 -11.00 0.76
CA THR A 109 -7.94 -10.97 1.77
C THR A 109 -8.66 -12.32 1.91
N SER A 110 -8.60 -13.19 0.89
CA SER A 110 -9.13 -14.55 0.94
C SER A 110 -8.15 -15.57 1.55
N LEU A 111 -6.86 -15.25 1.59
CA LEU A 111 -5.80 -16.07 2.18
C LEU A 111 -5.50 -15.54 3.58
N SER A 112 -6.05 -16.19 4.59
CA SER A 112 -5.71 -16.04 6.03
C SER A 112 -5.01 -14.73 6.40
N LEU A 113 -5.78 -13.66 6.56
CA LEU A 113 -5.31 -12.42 7.17
C LEU A 113 -4.66 -12.75 8.53
N ALA A 114 -3.50 -12.17 8.78
CA ALA A 114 -2.92 -12.17 10.12
C ALA A 114 -4.05 -11.82 11.12
N ARG A 115 -4.22 -12.61 12.17
CA ARG A 115 -5.38 -12.66 13.09
C ARG A 115 -5.91 -11.31 13.60
N HIS A 116 -5.22 -10.22 13.30
CA HIS A 116 -5.46 -8.89 13.85
C HIS A 116 -5.62 -7.78 12.80
N ILE A 117 -5.62 -8.10 11.51
CA ILE A 117 -5.73 -7.11 10.44
C ILE A 117 -7.07 -7.30 9.73
N ALA A 118 -7.86 -6.25 9.64
CA ALA A 118 -9.12 -6.22 8.89
C ALA A 118 -9.03 -5.22 7.74
N VAL A 119 -9.37 -5.65 6.53
CA VAL A 119 -9.50 -4.78 5.35
C VAL A 119 -10.97 -4.62 5.05
N PRO A 120 -11.53 -3.40 5.09
CA PRO A 120 -12.96 -3.20 4.86
C PRO A 120 -13.33 -3.48 3.40
N ALA A 121 -14.37 -4.28 3.19
CA ALA A 121 -14.88 -4.64 1.87
C ALA A 121 -15.51 -3.45 1.09
N ALA A 122 -15.87 -2.37 1.77
CA ALA A 122 -16.63 -1.24 1.19
C ALA A 122 -15.80 -0.33 0.26
N LEU A 123 -14.48 -0.46 0.24
CA LEU A 123 -13.61 0.29 -0.69
C LEU A 123 -13.32 -0.50 -1.99
N ARG A 124 -13.98 -1.63 -2.19
CA ARG A 124 -13.81 -2.49 -3.38
C ARG A 124 -14.60 -2.04 -4.61
N ALA A 125 -15.49 -1.08 -4.48
CA ALA A 125 -16.41 -0.68 -5.54
C ALA A 125 -16.30 0.81 -5.83
N GLY A 126 -15.19 1.23 -6.40
CA GLY A 126 -15.05 2.61 -6.81
C GLY A 126 -13.90 2.78 -7.79
N THR A 127 -14.07 2.30 -9.00
CA THR A 127 -13.59 2.91 -10.23
C THR A 127 -13.87 1.96 -11.41
N GLN A 128 -15.09 2.00 -11.87
CA GLN A 128 -15.38 1.82 -13.29
C GLN A 128 -16.32 2.94 -13.67
N SER A 129 -15.79 4.01 -14.21
CA SER A 129 -16.46 4.87 -15.19
C SER A 129 -15.41 5.77 -15.83
N GLU A 130 -15.23 5.51 -17.13
CA GLU A 130 -14.71 6.36 -18.20
C GLU A 130 -13.23 6.71 -18.20
#